data_36972fcce63061e3700e52c100af747b
#
_entry.id   36972fcce63061e3700e52c100af747b
#
_cell.length_a   1.000
_cell.length_b   1.000
_cell.length_c   1.000
_cell.angle_alpha   90.00
_cell.angle_beta   90.00
_cell.angle_gamma   90.00
#
_symmetry.space_group_name_H-M   'P 1'
#
loop_
_entity.id
_entity.type
_entity.pdbx_description
1 polymer ?
#
loop_
_entity_poly.entity_id
_entity_poly.type
_entity_poly.pdbx_seq_one_letter_code
_entity_poly.pdbx_strand_id
1 'polypeptide(L)'
;MLKSKLALVSCVAIVAGLLAARAASGSIPHTNYLTFNAPFALPGVLLPAGTYVFDVVATGSNDVVRVTSRDRSRIYLTAFTVRVQRPKTLPVTRQIVFNEVATGMTPPVKTWFPIGQSIGHQFVYDGHGQQLDTIATR
;
A
#
# COMPACT_ATOMS: atom_id res chain seq x y z
N MET A 1 57.07 -14.69 -27.38
CA MET A 1 55.97 -15.63 -27.04
C MET A 1 55.34 -15.40 -25.69
N LEU A 2 55.95 -14.68 -24.75
CA LEU A 2 55.36 -14.39 -23.44
C LEU A 2 54.40 -13.18 -23.41
N LYS A 3 54.39 -12.35 -24.44
CA LYS A 3 53.56 -11.14 -24.49
C LYS A 3 52.10 -11.39 -24.90
N SER A 4 51.79 -12.50 -25.53
CA SER A 4 50.42 -12.84 -25.98
C SER A 4 49.57 -13.52 -24.88
N LYS A 5 50.20 -14.09 -23.86
CA LYS A 5 49.49 -14.74 -22.76
C LYS A 5 48.99 -13.76 -21.67
N LEU A 6 49.62 -12.60 -21.59
CA LEU A 6 49.21 -11.55 -20.65
C LEU A 6 48.01 -10.71 -21.14
N ALA A 7 47.81 -10.64 -22.44
CA ALA A 7 46.70 -9.91 -23.03
C ALA A 7 45.34 -10.63 -22.91
N LEU A 8 45.36 -11.97 -22.81
CA LEU A 8 44.15 -12.78 -22.69
C LEU A 8 43.61 -12.79 -21.24
N VAL A 9 44.44 -12.60 -20.26
CA VAL A 9 44.03 -12.61 -18.85
C VAL A 9 43.37 -11.28 -18.47
N SER A 10 43.77 -10.18 -19.14
CA SER A 10 43.25 -8.85 -18.86
C SER A 10 41.80 -8.67 -19.39
N CYS A 11 41.43 -9.34 -20.48
CA CYS A 11 40.07 -9.23 -21.06
C CYS A 11 39.03 -9.99 -20.29
N VAL A 12 39.38 -11.07 -19.59
CA VAL A 12 38.43 -11.88 -18.81
C VAL A 12 38.04 -11.17 -17.51
N ALA A 13 38.94 -10.39 -16.92
CA ALA A 13 38.67 -9.67 -15.69
C ALA A 13 37.70 -8.48 -15.88
N ILE A 14 37.65 -7.88 -17.09
CA ILE A 14 36.79 -6.74 -17.38
C ILE A 14 35.34 -7.18 -17.64
N VAL A 15 35.12 -8.37 -18.18
CA VAL A 15 33.78 -8.89 -18.46
C VAL A 15 33.08 -9.36 -17.18
N ALA A 16 33.83 -9.80 -16.18
CA ALA A 16 33.23 -10.21 -14.89
C ALA A 16 32.78 -9.04 -14.02
N GLY A 17 33.32 -7.84 -14.24
CA GLY A 17 32.98 -6.63 -13.47
C GLY A 17 31.67 -5.95 -13.91
N LEU A 18 31.19 -6.22 -15.12
CA LEU A 18 30.00 -5.56 -15.72
C LEU A 18 28.67 -6.28 -15.39
N LEU A 19 28.72 -7.45 -14.78
CA LEU A 19 27.53 -8.24 -14.42
C LEU A 19 27.02 -7.98 -13.01
N ALA A 20 27.70 -7.17 -12.20
CA ALA A 20 27.36 -6.95 -10.80
C ALA A 20 26.53 -5.69 -10.51
N ALA A 21 26.22 -4.87 -11.52
CA ALA A 21 25.42 -3.66 -11.34
C ALA A 21 23.99 -3.85 -11.81
N ARG A 22 23.34 -4.90 -11.36
CA ARG A 22 21.88 -4.85 -11.27
C ARG A 22 21.58 -4.12 -9.97
N ALA A 23 21.44 -2.79 -10.09
CA ALA A 23 20.79 -2.04 -9.04
C ALA A 23 19.45 -2.71 -8.79
N ALA A 24 19.32 -3.35 -7.64
CA ALA A 24 18.02 -3.72 -7.12
C ALA A 24 17.27 -2.41 -6.96
N SER A 25 16.42 -2.07 -7.92
CA SER A 25 15.40 -1.05 -7.74
C SER A 25 14.46 -1.60 -6.68
N GLY A 26 14.87 -1.50 -5.41
CA GLY A 26 14.03 -1.79 -4.28
C GLY A 26 12.88 -0.81 -4.33
N SER A 27 11.71 -1.25 -4.80
CA SER A 27 10.49 -0.54 -4.51
C SER A 27 10.41 -0.42 -3.00
N ILE A 28 10.44 0.81 -2.50
CA ILE A 28 10.22 1.07 -1.08
C ILE A 28 8.82 0.53 -0.79
N PRO A 29 8.68 -0.52 0.02
CA PRO A 29 7.36 -1.03 0.33
C PRO A 29 6.60 0.07 1.06
N HIS A 30 5.48 0.51 0.49
CA HIS A 30 4.61 1.49 1.12
C HIS A 30 3.79 0.77 2.20
N THR A 31 4.42 0.61 3.34
CA THR A 31 3.83 0.00 4.53
C THR A 31 3.60 1.06 5.59
N ASN A 32 2.37 1.20 6.04
CA ASN A 32 2.05 2.10 7.14
C ASN A 32 1.27 1.39 8.25
N TYR A 33 1.65 1.67 9.49
CA TYR A 33 0.88 1.29 10.68
C TYR A 33 -0.09 2.43 11.00
N LEU A 34 -1.38 2.16 10.96
CA LEU A 34 -2.43 3.14 11.20
C LEU A 34 -3.25 2.75 12.41
N THR A 35 -3.40 3.67 13.36
CA THR A 35 -4.21 3.48 14.55
C THR A 35 -5.52 4.24 14.44
N PHE A 36 -6.62 3.52 14.58
CA PHE A 36 -7.97 4.06 14.56
C PHE A 36 -8.55 4.04 15.97
N ASN A 37 -9.06 5.18 16.41
CA ASN A 37 -9.65 5.33 17.76
C ASN A 37 -11.13 4.95 17.82
N ALA A 38 -11.75 4.70 16.68
CA ALA A 38 -13.14 4.30 16.54
C ALA A 38 -13.28 3.25 15.45
N PRO A 39 -14.39 2.49 15.41
CA PRO A 39 -14.68 1.58 14.30
C PRO A 39 -14.72 2.29 12.96
N PHE A 40 -14.33 1.60 11.92
CA PHE A 40 -14.32 2.10 10.54
C PHE A 40 -14.66 0.99 9.56
N ALA A 41 -15.06 1.39 8.34
CA ALA A 41 -15.38 0.46 7.27
C ALA A 41 -14.33 0.50 6.16
N LEU A 42 -14.09 -0.66 5.58
CA LEU A 42 -13.41 -0.87 4.31
C LEU A 42 -14.36 -1.63 3.38
N PRO A 43 -14.07 -1.75 2.07
CA PRO A 43 -14.93 -2.52 1.18
C PRO A 43 -15.18 -3.94 1.71
N GLY A 44 -16.44 -4.25 2.01
CA GLY A 44 -16.88 -5.56 2.49
C GLY A 44 -16.50 -5.94 3.91
N VAL A 45 -15.92 -5.03 4.71
CA VAL A 45 -15.52 -5.35 6.10
C VAL A 45 -15.66 -4.17 7.04
N LEU A 46 -16.16 -4.42 8.24
CA LEU A 46 -16.16 -3.49 9.36
C LEU A 46 -15.05 -3.88 10.33
N LEU A 47 -14.23 -2.93 10.73
CA LEU A 47 -13.12 -3.14 11.64
C LEU A 47 -13.28 -2.31 12.92
N PRO A 48 -13.02 -2.89 14.10
CA PRO A 48 -13.03 -2.15 15.35
C PRO A 48 -11.88 -1.17 15.45
N ALA A 49 -11.90 -0.27 16.41
CA ALA A 49 -10.75 0.54 16.80
C ALA A 49 -9.53 -0.36 17.04
N GLY A 50 -8.35 0.07 16.60
CA GLY A 50 -7.13 -0.70 16.72
C GLY A 50 -6.06 -0.23 15.75
N THR A 51 -4.93 -0.94 15.75
CA THR A 51 -3.81 -0.67 14.85
C THR A 51 -3.76 -1.72 13.73
N TYR A 52 -3.69 -1.23 12.51
CA TYR A 52 -3.71 -2.04 11.29
C TYR A 52 -2.52 -1.68 10.41
N VAL A 53 -2.11 -2.63 9.58
CA VAL A 53 -1.05 -2.44 8.60
C VAL A 53 -1.66 -2.30 7.22
N PHE A 54 -1.34 -1.20 6.55
CA PHE A 54 -1.74 -0.92 5.18
C PHE A 54 -0.51 -1.04 4.28
N ASP A 55 -0.55 -1.94 3.32
CA ASP A 55 0.52 -2.21 2.37
C ASP A 55 0.02 -2.08 0.93
N VAL A 56 0.86 -1.52 0.06
CA VAL A 56 0.70 -1.69 -1.39
C VAL A 56 1.44 -2.96 -1.79
N VAL A 57 0.71 -4.00 -2.17
CA VAL A 57 1.28 -5.33 -2.45
C VAL A 57 1.47 -5.61 -3.93
N ALA A 58 0.82 -4.84 -4.79
CA ALA A 58 1.01 -4.89 -6.23
C ALA A 58 0.77 -3.51 -6.84
N THR A 59 1.57 -3.17 -7.82
CA THR A 59 1.47 -1.93 -8.60
C THR A 59 1.32 -2.29 -10.08
N GLY A 60 0.55 -1.49 -10.80
CA GLY A 60 0.28 -1.72 -12.21
C GLY A 60 -0.64 -0.62 -12.74
N SER A 61 -1.59 -0.99 -13.59
CA SER A 61 -2.67 -0.09 -13.99
C SER A 61 -3.56 0.30 -12.81
N ASN A 62 -3.75 -0.63 -11.88
CA ASN A 62 -4.39 -0.40 -10.57
C ASN A 62 -3.48 -0.92 -9.48
N ASP A 63 -3.41 -0.19 -8.38
CA ASP A 63 -2.67 -0.62 -7.21
C ASP A 63 -3.55 -1.53 -6.35
N VAL A 64 -2.93 -2.57 -5.79
CA VAL A 64 -3.57 -3.47 -4.84
C VAL A 64 -3.11 -3.12 -3.44
N VAL A 65 -4.05 -2.78 -2.59
CA VAL A 65 -3.82 -2.50 -1.16
C VAL A 65 -4.27 -3.70 -0.34
N ARG A 66 -3.43 -4.09 0.61
CA ARG A 66 -3.73 -5.10 1.62
C ARG A 66 -3.79 -4.46 2.98
N VAL A 67 -4.79 -4.84 3.75
CA VAL A 67 -4.96 -4.43 5.15
C VAL A 67 -4.89 -5.66 6.03
N THR A 68 -3.98 -5.64 7.01
CA THR A 68 -3.74 -6.76 7.92
C THR A 68 -3.80 -6.30 9.38
N SER A 69 -3.87 -7.27 10.29
CA SER A 69 -3.62 -7.03 11.71
C SER A 69 -2.20 -6.51 11.94
N ARG A 70 -1.97 -5.88 13.10
CA ARG A 70 -0.67 -5.31 13.47
C ARG A 70 0.47 -6.32 13.39
N ASP A 71 0.23 -7.55 13.77
CA ASP A 71 1.17 -8.67 13.73
C ASP A 71 1.21 -9.38 12.38
N ARG A 72 0.41 -8.92 11.40
CA ARG A 72 0.25 -9.47 10.04
C ARG A 72 -0.27 -10.92 10.00
N SER A 73 -0.77 -11.45 11.11
CA SER A 73 -1.31 -12.80 11.18
C SER A 73 -2.66 -12.96 10.49
N ARG A 74 -3.40 -11.87 10.36
CA ARG A 74 -4.73 -11.86 9.73
C ARG A 74 -4.80 -10.83 8.61
N ILE A 75 -5.31 -11.23 7.45
CA ILE A 75 -5.65 -10.37 6.34
C ILE A 75 -7.13 -10.03 6.45
N TYR A 76 -7.46 -8.75 6.48
CA TYR A 76 -8.84 -8.26 6.52
C TYR A 76 -9.35 -7.87 5.14
N LEU A 77 -8.47 -7.34 4.29
CA LEU A 77 -8.80 -6.87 2.96
C LEU A 77 -7.60 -7.01 2.03
N THR A 78 -7.88 -7.39 0.80
CA THR A 78 -6.99 -7.19 -0.36
C THR A 78 -7.89 -6.68 -1.48
N ALA A 79 -7.66 -5.44 -1.92
CA ALA A 79 -8.54 -4.77 -2.85
C ALA A 79 -7.77 -3.94 -3.88
N PHE A 80 -8.32 -3.85 -5.09
CA PHE A 80 -7.90 -2.86 -6.06
C PHE A 80 -8.28 -1.47 -5.60
N THR A 81 -7.41 -0.52 -5.88
CA THR A 81 -7.62 0.89 -5.55
C THR A 81 -7.34 1.77 -6.76
N VAL A 82 -7.91 2.96 -6.77
CA VAL A 82 -7.66 3.97 -7.78
C VAL A 82 -6.64 4.96 -7.24
N ARG A 83 -5.62 5.28 -8.04
CA ARG A 83 -4.64 6.31 -7.69
C ARG A 83 -5.30 7.68 -7.74
N VAL A 84 -5.10 8.45 -6.69
CA VAL A 84 -5.59 9.83 -6.59
C VAL A 84 -4.48 10.75 -6.11
N GLN A 85 -4.45 11.96 -6.65
CA GLN A 85 -3.51 12.97 -6.20
C GLN A 85 -3.96 13.55 -4.86
N ARG A 86 -3.03 13.75 -3.93
CA ARG A 86 -3.30 14.43 -2.66
C ARG A 86 -3.73 15.87 -2.94
N PRO A 87 -4.90 16.31 -2.46
CA PRO A 87 -5.29 17.71 -2.57
C PRO A 87 -4.31 18.62 -1.83
N LYS A 88 -3.99 19.77 -2.40
CA LYS A 88 -3.08 20.74 -1.76
C LYS A 88 -3.60 21.26 -0.42
N THR A 89 -4.91 21.25 -0.23
CA THR A 89 -5.58 21.66 1.00
C THR A 89 -5.53 20.60 2.10
N LEU A 90 -5.17 19.36 1.77
CA LEU A 90 -5.10 18.28 2.74
C LEU A 90 -3.71 18.26 3.40
N PRO A 91 -3.63 18.39 4.74
CA PRO A 91 -2.36 18.34 5.45
C PRO A 91 -1.58 17.05 5.14
N VAL A 92 -0.26 17.16 4.98
CA VAL A 92 0.61 15.99 4.69
C VAL A 92 0.58 14.94 5.80
N THR A 93 0.24 15.34 7.01
CA THR A 93 0.07 14.44 8.16
C THR A 93 -1.21 13.61 8.11
N ARG A 94 -2.21 14.03 7.32
CA ARG A 94 -3.46 13.29 7.19
C ARG A 94 -3.28 12.14 6.21
N GLN A 95 -3.30 10.93 6.73
CA GLN A 95 -3.12 9.71 5.95
C GLN A 95 -4.45 9.10 5.51
N ILE A 96 -5.52 9.31 6.26
CA ILE A 96 -6.85 8.73 5.99
C ILE A 96 -7.86 9.83 5.74
N VAL A 97 -8.63 9.65 4.69
CA VAL A 97 -9.83 10.44 4.37
C VAL A 97 -11.01 9.48 4.39
N PHE A 98 -12.06 9.86 5.11
CA PHE A 98 -13.30 9.10 5.18
C PHE A 98 -14.34 9.65 4.20
N ASN A 99 -15.27 8.81 3.76
CA ASN A 99 -16.50 9.28 3.17
C ASN A 99 -17.40 9.90 4.23
N GLU A 100 -18.18 10.89 3.83
CA GLU A 100 -19.21 11.46 4.69
C GLU A 100 -20.35 10.45 4.85
N VAL A 101 -20.80 10.27 6.08
CA VAL A 101 -21.92 9.40 6.44
C VAL A 101 -22.84 10.11 7.41
N ALA A 102 -24.06 9.63 7.52
CA ALA A 102 -25.03 10.14 8.51
C ALA A 102 -24.50 9.92 9.93
N THR A 103 -24.93 10.77 10.85
CA THR A 103 -24.55 10.68 12.26
C THR A 103 -24.91 9.29 12.83
N GLY A 104 -23.96 8.67 13.52
CA GLY A 104 -24.12 7.35 14.14
C GLY A 104 -23.77 6.16 13.23
N MET A 105 -23.44 6.41 11.96
CA MET A 105 -22.96 5.36 11.04
C MET A 105 -21.44 5.20 11.09
N THR A 106 -20.97 3.99 10.85
CA THR A 106 -19.53 3.71 10.76
C THR A 106 -18.94 4.30 9.48
N PRO A 107 -17.96 5.22 9.58
CA PRO A 107 -17.43 5.90 8.41
C PRO A 107 -16.58 4.95 7.57
N PRO A 108 -16.81 4.84 6.25
CA PRO A 108 -15.94 4.12 5.34
C PRO A 108 -14.71 4.94 4.97
N VAL A 109 -13.55 4.29 4.93
CA VAL A 109 -12.32 4.90 4.44
C VAL A 109 -12.46 5.17 2.95
N LYS A 110 -12.37 6.42 2.56
CA LYS A 110 -12.36 6.82 1.15
C LYS A 110 -11.00 6.61 0.52
N THR A 111 -9.98 7.19 1.13
CA THR A 111 -8.62 7.22 0.56
C THR A 111 -7.58 7.08 1.66
N TRP A 112 -6.57 6.29 1.37
CA TRP A 112 -5.35 6.21 2.17
C TRP A 112 -4.19 6.86 1.41
N PHE A 113 -3.51 7.76 2.09
CA PHE A 113 -2.28 8.41 1.60
C PHE A 113 -1.09 7.89 2.40
N PRO A 114 -0.22 7.06 1.82
CA PRO A 114 0.99 6.62 2.50
C PRO A 114 1.86 7.79 2.93
N ILE A 115 2.60 7.62 4.02
CA ILE A 115 3.48 8.65 4.57
C ILE A 115 4.48 9.11 3.49
N GLY A 116 4.58 10.42 3.33
CA GLY A 116 5.52 11.03 2.38
C GLY A 116 5.13 10.90 0.90
N GLN A 117 3.95 10.34 0.59
CA GLN A 117 3.49 10.18 -0.79
C GLN A 117 2.46 11.25 -1.17
N SER A 118 2.59 11.76 -2.39
CA SER A 118 1.59 12.64 -3.00
C SER A 118 0.44 11.88 -3.66
N ILE A 119 0.65 10.60 -3.93
CA ILE A 119 -0.36 9.71 -4.51
C ILE A 119 -1.00 8.89 -3.40
N GLY A 120 -2.33 8.88 -3.36
CA GLY A 120 -3.14 8.07 -2.48
C GLY A 120 -3.86 6.94 -3.21
N HIS A 121 -4.42 6.06 -2.43
CA HIS A 121 -5.15 4.87 -2.88
C HIS A 121 -6.61 5.01 -2.44
N GLN A 122 -7.48 5.30 -3.41
CA GLN A 122 -8.91 5.42 -3.17
C GLN A 122 -9.56 4.04 -3.28
N PHE A 123 -10.25 3.64 -2.21
CA PHE A 123 -11.00 2.40 -2.18
C PHE A 123 -12.27 2.51 -3.05
N VAL A 124 -12.60 1.42 -3.73
CA VAL A 124 -13.80 1.30 -4.55
C VAL A 124 -14.84 0.53 -3.76
N TYR A 125 -16.01 1.14 -3.58
CA TYR A 125 -17.16 0.53 -2.94
C TYR A 125 -18.20 0.19 -4.00
N ASP A 126 -18.71 -1.05 -4.00
CA ASP A 126 -19.84 -1.41 -4.82
C ASP A 126 -21.07 -0.63 -4.33
N GLY A 127 -21.90 -0.17 -5.26
CA GLY A 127 -23.06 0.68 -4.93
C GLY A 127 -24.08 0.05 -3.98
N HIS A 128 -23.93 -1.23 -3.64
CA HIS A 128 -24.69 -1.95 -2.64
C HIS A 128 -24.01 -2.01 -1.26
N GLY A 129 -22.79 -1.46 -1.13
CA GLY A 129 -21.95 -1.56 0.08
C GLY A 129 -22.33 -0.65 1.23
N GLN A 130 -23.41 0.11 1.13
CA GLN A 130 -23.88 0.94 2.24
C GLN A 130 -24.80 0.22 3.23
N GLN A 131 -25.04 -1.06 3.03
CA GLN A 131 -25.96 -1.84 3.84
C GLN A 131 -25.29 -3.04 4.50
N LEU A 132 -24.09 -2.83 5.06
CA LEU A 132 -23.51 -3.76 6.04
C LEU A 132 -23.91 -3.37 7.47
N ASP A 133 -25.12 -2.84 7.60
CA ASP A 133 -25.75 -2.69 8.89
C ASP A 133 -26.23 -4.05 9.35
N THR A 134 -25.78 -4.43 10.52
CA THR A 134 -26.52 -5.32 11.42
C THR A 134 -26.26 -6.82 11.33
N ILE A 135 -25.18 -7.37 10.80
CA ILE A 135 -24.99 -8.83 10.88
C ILE A 135 -23.78 -9.27 11.74
N ALA A 136 -23.17 -8.39 12.46
CA ALA A 136 -22.04 -8.77 13.32
C ALA A 136 -22.39 -8.80 14.83
N THR A 137 -23.64 -9.01 15.19
CA THR A 137 -24.02 -9.20 16.59
C THR A 137 -24.85 -10.48 16.75
N ARG A 138 -24.19 -11.58 16.59
CA ARG A 138 -24.60 -12.86 17.18
C ARG A 138 -23.42 -13.76 17.41
#